data_fae60928e894db6644c016d3f5598077
#
_entry.id   fae60928e894db6644c016d3f5598077
#
_cell.length_a   1.000
_cell.length_b   1.000
_cell.length_c   1.000
_cell.angle_alpha   90.00
_cell.angle_beta   90.00
_cell.angle_gamma   90.00
#
_symmetry.space_group_name_H-M   'P 1'
#
loop_
_entity.id
_entity.type
_entity.pdbx_description
1 polymer ?
#
loop_
_entity_poly.entity_id
_entity_poly.type
_entity_poly.pdbx_seq_one_letter_code
_entity_poly.pdbx_strand_id
1 'polypeptide(L)'
;MTQVENTLLHDIEQNTLQDPSNAELIKTTALELQKQGFLAVCSRLAVHLCKRNVSLIKGRVLVQTSPSAAYNFQETLDHARIYCIKIMATGPGLNAAKVLQDEGISTLGTGVFSVAQAVACSQAGCLYISPYYNEIRVHMNPSLWPDVQDPSLEHPFSHRIAQMVQAYKTLFAATGKEQPLIKNAGFRSYKEVLASAELGCHSATISQDLLEEFKTLTPGEITRPATLKVASLKSPYAGNVPIPSLRLGGLLTRHLDEGRGWSAKDLAVDLLADGGKALEKALENDSEPARMVKEALDMFIFCEEETKKLIKGAALVASL
;
A
#
# COMPACT_ATOMS: atom_id res chain seq x y z
N MET A 1 22.21 -13.60 7.11
CA MET A 1 20.82 -13.36 6.74
C MET A 1 20.05 -13.31 8.03
N THR A 2 19.69 -12.13 8.43
CA THR A 2 19.24 -11.83 9.79
C THR A 2 17.72 -11.72 9.83
N GLN A 3 17.15 -11.96 10.98
CA GLN A 3 15.75 -11.91 11.38
C GLN A 3 14.92 -10.72 10.85
N VAL A 4 15.54 -9.71 10.25
CA VAL A 4 14.93 -8.48 9.75
C VAL A 4 14.38 -8.62 8.33
N GLU A 5 14.87 -9.56 7.53
CA GLU A 5 14.34 -9.86 6.19
C GLU A 5 12.91 -10.43 6.22
N ASN A 6 12.43 -10.80 7.42
CA ASN A 6 11.16 -11.48 7.62
C ASN A 6 9.95 -10.54 7.80
N THR A 7 10.10 -9.22 7.84
CA THR A 7 9.09 -8.41 8.54
C THR A 7 8.02 -7.74 7.67
N LEU A 8 8.04 -7.73 6.34
CA LEU A 8 7.10 -6.89 5.59
C LEU A 8 6.14 -7.56 4.62
N LEU A 9 6.63 -8.48 3.83
CA LEU A 9 5.79 -9.35 3.00
C LEU A 9 6.07 -10.80 3.39
N HIS A 10 7.20 -11.02 4.00
CA HIS A 10 7.62 -12.24 4.61
C HIS A 10 6.65 -12.76 5.67
N ASP A 11 6.07 -11.89 6.50
CA ASP A 11 5.27 -12.36 7.64
C ASP A 11 3.99 -13.08 7.21
N ILE A 12 3.34 -12.65 6.15
CA ILE A 12 2.12 -13.34 5.71
C ILE A 12 2.44 -14.49 4.75
N GLU A 13 3.34 -14.30 3.80
CA GLU A 13 3.63 -15.35 2.81
C GLU A 13 4.63 -16.37 3.33
N GLN A 14 5.76 -15.97 3.90
CA GLN A 14 6.75 -16.93 4.38
C GLN A 14 6.40 -17.56 5.73
N ASN A 15 5.94 -16.80 6.72
CA ASN A 15 5.48 -17.43 7.98
C ASN A 15 4.30 -18.34 7.72
N THR A 16 3.40 -17.96 6.80
CA THR A 16 2.27 -18.80 6.42
C THR A 16 2.71 -20.02 5.61
N LEU A 17 3.69 -19.88 4.72
CA LEU A 17 4.22 -21.01 3.94
C LEU A 17 5.15 -21.90 4.77
N GLN A 18 5.82 -21.36 5.78
CA GLN A 18 6.67 -22.11 6.70
C GLN A 18 5.91 -22.67 7.90
N ASP A 19 4.67 -22.25 8.14
CA ASP A 19 3.83 -22.82 9.17
C ASP A 19 3.52 -24.28 8.87
N PRO A 20 3.93 -25.22 9.75
CA PRO A 20 3.69 -26.64 9.54
C PRO A 20 2.21 -27.00 9.34
N SER A 21 1.29 -26.21 9.89
CA SER A 21 -0.15 -26.41 9.71
C SER A 21 -0.62 -26.22 8.26
N ASN A 22 0.16 -25.54 7.44
CA ASN A 22 -0.12 -25.29 6.02
C ASN A 22 0.62 -26.25 5.07
N ALA A 23 1.52 -27.07 5.58
CA ALA A 23 2.38 -27.92 4.75
C ALA A 23 1.60 -28.82 3.79
N GLU A 24 0.52 -29.46 4.27
CA GLU A 24 -0.32 -30.34 3.45
C GLU A 24 -1.11 -29.55 2.40
N LEU A 25 -1.62 -28.38 2.74
CA LEU A 25 -2.30 -27.48 1.79
C LEU A 25 -1.33 -27.05 0.67
N ILE A 26 -0.11 -26.65 1.03
CA ILE A 26 0.91 -26.22 0.07
C ILE A 26 1.26 -27.37 -0.87
N LYS A 27 1.55 -28.54 -0.30
CA LYS A 27 1.88 -29.76 -1.04
C LYS A 27 0.79 -30.14 -2.03
N THR A 28 -0.44 -30.26 -1.55
CA THR A 28 -1.60 -30.67 -2.38
C THR A 28 -1.84 -29.66 -3.50
N THR A 29 -1.84 -28.35 -3.19
CA THR A 29 -2.06 -27.29 -4.18
C THR A 29 -0.93 -27.25 -5.21
N ALA A 30 0.32 -27.43 -4.78
CA ALA A 30 1.46 -27.46 -5.70
C ALA A 30 1.38 -28.63 -6.68
N LEU A 31 0.97 -29.82 -6.21
CA LEU A 31 0.79 -31.00 -7.07
C LEU A 31 -0.38 -30.83 -8.05
N GLU A 32 -1.53 -30.37 -7.57
CA GLU A 32 -2.74 -30.17 -8.41
C GLU A 32 -2.49 -29.20 -9.56
N LEU A 33 -1.75 -28.13 -9.28
CA LEU A 33 -1.58 -27.01 -10.22
C LEU A 33 -0.18 -26.95 -10.86
N GLN A 34 0.65 -27.98 -10.66
CA GLN A 34 2.03 -28.03 -11.15
C GLN A 34 2.19 -27.67 -12.62
N LYS A 35 1.26 -28.13 -13.47
CA LYS A 35 1.26 -27.88 -14.92
C LYS A 35 0.79 -26.46 -15.30
N GLN A 36 0.13 -25.75 -14.39
CA GLN A 36 -0.42 -24.42 -14.63
C GLN A 36 0.56 -23.30 -14.23
N GLY A 37 1.69 -23.67 -13.63
CA GLY A 37 2.76 -22.76 -13.24
C GLY A 37 2.60 -22.13 -11.87
N PHE A 38 3.66 -21.46 -11.45
CA PHE A 38 3.81 -20.88 -10.11
C PHE A 38 2.65 -19.94 -9.73
N LEU A 39 2.24 -19.05 -10.64
CA LEU A 39 1.23 -18.05 -10.36
C LEU A 39 -0.13 -18.68 -10.01
N ALA A 40 -0.50 -19.77 -10.68
CA ALA A 40 -1.73 -20.50 -10.39
C ALA A 40 -1.69 -21.15 -8.98
N VAL A 41 -0.53 -21.70 -8.58
CA VAL A 41 -0.33 -22.26 -7.25
C VAL A 41 -0.45 -21.19 -6.20
N CYS A 42 0.28 -20.08 -6.33
CA CYS A 42 0.22 -18.94 -5.40
C CYS A 42 -1.19 -18.38 -5.28
N SER A 43 -1.88 -18.18 -6.39
CA SER A 43 -3.25 -17.68 -6.42
C SER A 43 -4.20 -18.59 -5.64
N ARG A 44 -4.12 -19.87 -5.85
CA ARG A 44 -4.97 -20.84 -5.15
C ARG A 44 -4.67 -20.87 -3.65
N LEU A 45 -3.38 -20.85 -3.26
CA LEU A 45 -2.97 -20.78 -1.85
C LEU A 45 -3.49 -19.51 -1.19
N ALA A 46 -3.29 -18.34 -1.82
CA ALA A 46 -3.78 -17.06 -1.32
C ALA A 46 -5.30 -17.09 -1.08
N VAL A 47 -6.09 -17.63 -2.02
CA VAL A 47 -7.54 -17.77 -1.87
C VAL A 47 -7.89 -18.66 -0.69
N HIS A 48 -7.23 -19.82 -0.52
CA HIS A 48 -7.50 -20.72 0.61
C HIS A 48 -7.20 -20.07 1.96
N LEU A 49 -6.07 -19.36 2.07
CA LEU A 49 -5.65 -18.69 3.29
C LEU A 49 -6.57 -17.51 3.62
N CYS A 50 -6.92 -16.71 2.60
CA CYS A 50 -7.89 -15.63 2.75
C CYS A 50 -9.26 -16.15 3.21
N LYS A 51 -9.74 -17.25 2.63
CA LYS A 51 -11.02 -17.85 2.99
C LYS A 51 -11.10 -18.29 4.45
N ARG A 52 -10.00 -18.75 5.04
CA ARG A 52 -9.94 -19.09 6.48
C ARG A 52 -10.19 -17.87 7.37
N ASN A 53 -9.79 -16.69 6.93
CA ASN A 53 -9.85 -15.45 7.72
C ASN A 53 -11.11 -14.61 7.47
N VAL A 54 -11.88 -14.87 6.40
CA VAL A 54 -13.07 -14.06 6.03
C VAL A 54 -14.08 -13.97 7.18
N SER A 55 -14.31 -15.06 7.92
CA SER A 55 -15.25 -15.07 9.05
C SER A 55 -14.76 -14.29 10.28
N LEU A 56 -13.47 -13.96 10.35
CA LEU A 56 -12.84 -13.27 11.48
C LEU A 56 -12.79 -11.76 11.28
N ILE A 57 -13.08 -11.26 10.09
CA ILE A 57 -12.95 -9.85 9.74
C ILE A 57 -14.29 -9.23 9.35
N LYS A 58 -14.42 -7.92 9.56
CA LYS A 58 -15.61 -7.15 9.14
C LYS A 58 -15.45 -6.47 7.78
N GLY A 59 -14.23 -6.42 7.26
CA GLY A 59 -13.88 -5.75 6.00
C GLY A 59 -13.60 -6.74 4.88
N ARG A 60 -12.77 -6.29 3.93
CA ARG A 60 -12.35 -7.09 2.77
C ARG A 60 -10.94 -7.65 2.99
N VAL A 61 -10.71 -8.86 2.53
CA VAL A 61 -9.35 -9.39 2.39
C VAL A 61 -8.74 -8.82 1.12
N LEU A 62 -7.47 -8.43 1.21
CA LEU A 62 -6.72 -7.88 0.08
C LEU A 62 -5.63 -8.88 -0.31
N VAL A 63 -5.52 -9.16 -1.60
CA VAL A 63 -4.42 -9.95 -2.18
C VAL A 63 -3.69 -9.08 -3.19
N GLN A 64 -2.38 -9.16 -3.23
CA GLN A 64 -1.55 -8.37 -4.12
C GLN A 64 -1.32 -9.08 -5.45
N THR A 65 -1.34 -8.33 -6.55
CA THR A 65 -0.85 -8.83 -7.85
C THR A 65 0.66 -9.10 -7.79
N SER A 66 1.14 -9.97 -8.66
CA SER A 66 2.57 -10.29 -8.75
C SER A 66 3.41 -9.01 -8.91
N PRO A 67 4.39 -8.76 -8.04
CA PRO A 67 5.26 -7.59 -8.16
C PRO A 67 6.09 -7.57 -9.43
N SER A 68 6.49 -8.73 -9.94
CA SER A 68 7.23 -8.85 -11.20
C SER A 68 6.42 -8.38 -12.41
N ALA A 69 5.09 -8.39 -12.32
CA ALA A 69 4.19 -7.89 -13.36
C ALA A 69 3.88 -6.37 -13.25
N ALA A 70 4.43 -5.65 -12.27
CA ALA A 70 4.03 -4.27 -11.94
C ALA A 70 4.13 -3.28 -13.11
N TYR A 71 5.02 -3.53 -14.06
CA TYR A 71 5.19 -2.74 -15.28
C TYR A 71 4.62 -3.43 -16.54
N ASN A 72 3.87 -4.53 -16.36
CA ASN A 72 3.17 -5.22 -17.45
C ASN A 72 1.66 -5.11 -17.26
N PHE A 73 1.02 -4.30 -18.09
CA PHE A 73 -0.43 -4.05 -18.04
C PHE A 73 -1.24 -5.35 -18.13
N GLN A 74 -0.94 -6.18 -19.15
CA GLN A 74 -1.74 -7.38 -19.43
C GLN A 74 -1.59 -8.42 -18.33
N GLU A 75 -0.37 -8.69 -17.88
CA GLU A 75 -0.10 -9.65 -16.79
C GLU A 75 -0.74 -9.18 -15.46
N THR A 76 -0.66 -7.87 -15.14
CA THR A 76 -1.32 -7.32 -13.97
C THR A 76 -2.83 -7.48 -14.06
N LEU A 77 -3.44 -7.18 -15.21
CA LEU A 77 -4.87 -7.28 -15.44
C LEU A 77 -5.36 -8.73 -15.32
N ASP A 78 -4.68 -9.66 -15.99
CA ASP A 78 -5.06 -11.08 -15.98
C ASP A 78 -4.93 -11.69 -14.59
N HIS A 79 -3.86 -11.36 -13.87
CA HIS A 79 -3.68 -11.81 -12.49
C HIS A 79 -4.74 -11.20 -11.55
N ALA A 80 -5.04 -9.92 -11.70
CA ALA A 80 -6.04 -9.23 -10.88
C ALA A 80 -7.45 -9.80 -11.04
N ARG A 81 -7.84 -10.23 -12.23
CA ARG A 81 -9.14 -10.86 -12.50
C ARG A 81 -9.35 -12.18 -11.78
N ILE A 82 -8.28 -12.83 -11.33
CA ILE A 82 -8.39 -14.09 -10.60
C ILE A 82 -8.96 -13.85 -9.19
N TYR A 83 -8.54 -12.78 -8.48
CA TYR A 83 -9.00 -12.48 -7.12
C TYR A 83 -8.66 -11.11 -6.55
N CYS A 84 -8.04 -10.18 -7.24
CA CYS A 84 -7.56 -8.98 -6.86
C CYS A 84 -7.21 -8.28 -5.91
N ILE A 85 -6.62 -7.33 -5.53
CA ILE A 85 -7.02 -5.97 -5.61
C ILE A 85 -5.95 -4.99 -5.14
N LYS A 86 -4.78 -5.47 -4.66
CA LYS A 86 -3.66 -4.63 -4.33
C LYS A 86 -2.70 -4.60 -5.51
N ILE A 87 -2.59 -3.45 -6.20
CA ILE A 87 -1.82 -3.27 -7.43
C ILE A 87 -0.76 -2.19 -7.19
N MET A 88 0.47 -2.42 -7.65
CA MET A 88 1.53 -1.41 -7.59
C MET A 88 1.11 -0.15 -8.36
N ALA A 89 1.31 1.01 -7.75
CA ALA A 89 0.96 2.31 -8.31
C ALA A 89 2.00 2.77 -9.35
N THR A 90 2.17 1.95 -10.40
CA THR A 90 2.93 2.23 -11.60
C THR A 90 1.98 2.64 -12.73
N GLY A 91 2.50 3.24 -13.79
CA GLY A 91 1.68 3.63 -14.95
C GLY A 91 0.88 2.45 -15.53
N PRO A 92 1.53 1.33 -15.92
CA PRO A 92 0.82 0.15 -16.43
C PRO A 92 -0.11 -0.48 -15.39
N GLY A 93 0.32 -0.57 -14.12
CA GLY A 93 -0.50 -1.13 -13.04
C GLY A 93 -1.79 -0.35 -12.81
N LEU A 94 -1.73 0.98 -12.80
CA LEU A 94 -2.91 1.82 -12.63
C LEU A 94 -3.82 1.87 -13.86
N ASN A 95 -3.28 1.70 -15.06
CA ASN A 95 -4.11 1.49 -16.25
C ASN A 95 -4.88 0.16 -16.16
N ALA A 96 -4.26 -0.91 -15.65
CA ALA A 96 -4.97 -2.16 -15.36
C ALA A 96 -6.04 -1.96 -14.27
N ALA A 97 -5.74 -1.20 -13.21
CA ALA A 97 -6.73 -0.87 -12.17
C ALA A 97 -7.95 -0.13 -12.73
N LYS A 98 -7.77 0.76 -13.69
CA LYS A 98 -8.86 1.47 -14.37
C LYS A 98 -9.79 0.52 -15.13
N VAL A 99 -9.23 -0.43 -15.86
CA VAL A 99 -10.05 -1.46 -16.55
C VAL A 99 -10.82 -2.31 -15.56
N LEU A 100 -10.19 -2.73 -14.45
CA LEU A 100 -10.85 -3.49 -13.40
C LEU A 100 -11.99 -2.72 -12.74
N GLN A 101 -11.82 -1.41 -12.54
CA GLN A 101 -12.88 -0.55 -12.02
C GLN A 101 -14.09 -0.52 -12.96
N ASP A 102 -13.87 -0.47 -14.27
CA ASP A 102 -14.95 -0.52 -15.27
C ASP A 102 -15.65 -1.89 -15.27
N GLU A 103 -14.95 -2.95 -14.88
CA GLU A 103 -15.50 -4.31 -14.66
C GLU A 103 -16.18 -4.47 -13.28
N GLY A 104 -16.23 -3.41 -12.45
CA GLY A 104 -16.82 -3.44 -11.11
C GLY A 104 -15.91 -4.04 -10.03
N ILE A 105 -14.64 -4.25 -10.32
CA ILE A 105 -13.64 -4.79 -9.40
C ILE A 105 -12.91 -3.62 -8.72
N SER A 106 -13.16 -3.45 -7.42
CA SER A 106 -12.50 -2.39 -6.64
C SER A 106 -11.03 -2.70 -6.38
N THR A 107 -10.15 -1.73 -6.58
CA THR A 107 -8.70 -1.87 -6.44
C THR A 107 -8.12 -1.01 -5.30
N LEU A 108 -6.90 -1.34 -4.87
CA LEU A 108 -6.06 -0.57 -3.97
C LEU A 108 -4.69 -0.33 -4.63
N GLY A 109 -4.35 0.93 -4.89
CA GLY A 109 -3.01 1.30 -5.34
C GLY A 109 -2.01 1.25 -4.19
N THR A 110 -0.95 0.44 -4.31
CA THR A 110 0.11 0.28 -3.28
C THR A 110 1.47 0.76 -3.78
N GLY A 111 2.43 0.89 -2.86
CA GLY A 111 3.75 1.46 -3.20
C GLY A 111 3.62 2.92 -3.60
N VAL A 112 2.79 3.66 -2.88
CA VAL A 112 2.53 5.07 -3.13
C VAL A 112 3.49 5.91 -2.30
N PHE A 113 4.36 6.66 -2.98
CA PHE A 113 5.37 7.52 -2.38
C PHE A 113 5.27 8.97 -2.86
N SER A 114 4.40 9.27 -3.83
CA SER A 114 4.22 10.61 -4.36
C SER A 114 2.76 11.03 -4.48
N VAL A 115 2.54 12.34 -4.50
CA VAL A 115 1.20 12.90 -4.75
C VAL A 115 0.74 12.57 -6.18
N ALA A 116 1.66 12.53 -7.15
CA ALA A 116 1.34 12.13 -8.52
C ALA A 116 0.75 10.70 -8.57
N GLN A 117 1.35 9.75 -7.85
CA GLN A 117 0.78 8.39 -7.74
C GLN A 117 -0.61 8.40 -7.09
N ALA A 118 -0.82 9.20 -6.04
CA ALA A 118 -2.14 9.34 -5.41
C ALA A 118 -3.18 9.87 -6.40
N VAL A 119 -2.85 10.91 -7.17
CA VAL A 119 -3.73 11.47 -8.22
C VAL A 119 -4.01 10.43 -9.30
N ALA A 120 -3.01 9.70 -9.75
CA ALA A 120 -3.18 8.64 -10.74
C ALA A 120 -4.08 7.50 -10.23
N CYS A 121 -3.99 7.15 -8.94
CA CYS A 121 -4.92 6.20 -8.30
C CYS A 121 -6.37 6.72 -8.29
N SER A 122 -6.57 8.02 -8.09
CA SER A 122 -7.89 8.65 -8.21
C SER A 122 -8.41 8.54 -9.65
N GLN A 123 -7.57 8.83 -10.64
CA GLN A 123 -7.92 8.74 -12.07
C GLN A 123 -8.23 7.30 -12.50
N ALA A 124 -7.56 6.31 -11.88
CA ALA A 124 -7.84 4.89 -12.09
C ALA A 124 -9.11 4.40 -11.38
N GLY A 125 -9.74 5.23 -10.54
CA GLY A 125 -10.91 4.85 -9.75
C GLY A 125 -10.61 3.87 -8.61
N CYS A 126 -9.39 3.82 -8.10
CA CYS A 126 -9.05 2.99 -6.95
C CYS A 126 -9.92 3.32 -5.74
N LEU A 127 -10.39 2.30 -5.03
CA LEU A 127 -11.13 2.48 -3.78
C LEU A 127 -10.22 2.93 -2.63
N TYR A 128 -8.99 2.44 -2.62
CA TYR A 128 -7.97 2.77 -1.62
C TYR A 128 -6.64 3.10 -2.26
N ILE A 129 -5.82 3.87 -1.52
CA ILE A 129 -4.38 3.92 -1.73
C ILE A 129 -3.66 3.48 -0.46
N SER A 130 -2.47 2.90 -0.64
CA SER A 130 -1.59 2.51 0.48
C SER A 130 -0.24 3.21 0.34
N PRO A 131 -0.10 4.46 0.83
CA PRO A 131 1.19 5.08 1.01
C PRO A 131 2.02 4.33 2.05
N TYR A 132 3.34 4.42 1.96
CA TYR A 132 4.25 3.87 2.94
C TYR A 132 4.89 4.99 3.75
N TYR A 133 4.69 4.94 5.08
CA TYR A 133 5.18 5.97 5.99
C TYR A 133 6.71 6.00 6.01
N ASN A 134 7.32 4.81 6.04
CA ASN A 134 8.75 4.64 5.90
C ASN A 134 9.12 4.06 4.53
N GLU A 135 10.34 4.36 4.06
CA GLU A 135 10.90 3.65 2.91
C GLU A 135 11.15 2.17 3.25
N ILE A 136 11.08 1.30 2.25
CA ILE A 136 11.16 -0.15 2.46
C ILE A 136 12.49 -0.59 3.11
N ARG A 137 13.58 0.11 2.82
CA ARG A 137 14.93 -0.19 3.37
C ARG A 137 15.01 -0.09 4.88
N VAL A 138 14.16 0.71 5.51
CA VAL A 138 14.12 0.88 6.98
C VAL A 138 13.87 -0.45 7.68
N HIS A 139 13.14 -1.34 7.04
CA HIS A 139 12.85 -2.66 7.61
C HIS A 139 14.05 -3.61 7.55
N MET A 140 14.96 -3.39 6.60
CA MET A 140 16.20 -4.17 6.49
C MET A 140 17.38 -3.49 7.20
N ASN A 141 17.39 -2.17 7.24
CA ASN A 141 18.42 -1.38 7.88
C ASN A 141 17.78 -0.36 8.85
N PRO A 142 17.58 -0.73 10.12
CA PRO A 142 16.96 0.13 11.11
C PRO A 142 17.68 1.47 11.34
N SER A 143 18.95 1.58 10.95
CA SER A 143 19.70 2.85 11.08
C SER A 143 19.19 3.95 10.14
N LEU A 144 18.37 3.60 9.13
CA LEU A 144 17.71 4.54 8.23
C LEU A 144 16.37 5.05 8.80
N TRP A 145 15.91 4.47 9.90
CA TRP A 145 14.63 4.87 10.50
C TRP A 145 14.76 6.25 11.15
N PRO A 146 13.93 7.22 10.71
CA PRO A 146 13.88 8.53 11.36
C PRO A 146 13.06 8.42 12.64
N ASP A 147 13.68 7.92 13.72
CA ASP A 147 13.05 7.81 15.05
C ASP A 147 12.90 9.20 15.67
N VAL A 148 11.83 9.88 15.31
CA VAL A 148 11.52 11.24 15.75
C VAL A 148 10.46 11.26 16.85
N GLN A 149 10.43 12.33 17.65
CA GLN A 149 9.51 12.44 18.78
C GLN A 149 8.06 12.74 18.34
N ASP A 150 7.90 13.58 17.33
CA ASP A 150 6.61 13.93 16.72
C ASP A 150 6.57 13.54 15.24
N PRO A 151 6.26 12.28 14.92
CA PRO A 151 6.27 11.85 13.53
C PRO A 151 5.32 12.64 12.63
N SER A 152 4.22 13.17 13.15
CA SER A 152 3.30 13.98 12.36
C SER A 152 3.98 15.21 11.75
N LEU A 153 4.89 15.86 12.47
CA LEU A 153 5.59 17.07 12.01
C LEU A 153 6.99 16.78 11.47
N GLU A 154 7.70 15.86 12.09
CA GLU A 154 9.15 15.71 11.92
C GLU A 154 9.50 14.61 10.92
N HIS A 155 8.63 13.60 10.74
CA HIS A 155 8.92 12.51 9.83
C HIS A 155 9.03 13.00 8.37
N PRO A 156 10.07 12.60 7.64
CA PRO A 156 10.32 13.08 6.27
C PRO A 156 9.15 12.89 5.30
N PHE A 157 8.33 11.86 5.52
CA PHE A 157 7.23 11.53 4.62
C PHE A 157 5.88 12.19 4.97
N SER A 158 5.76 12.79 6.17
CA SER A 158 4.48 13.34 6.66
C SER A 158 3.89 14.43 5.75
N HIS A 159 4.76 15.28 5.17
CA HIS A 159 4.30 16.31 4.24
C HIS A 159 3.63 15.71 2.99
N ARG A 160 4.14 14.59 2.45
CA ARG A 160 3.55 13.93 1.27
C ARG A 160 2.17 13.37 1.57
N ILE A 161 1.99 12.77 2.74
CA ILE A 161 0.66 12.27 3.17
C ILE A 161 -0.32 13.43 3.32
N ALA A 162 0.07 14.51 3.99
CA ALA A 162 -0.77 15.71 4.14
C ALA A 162 -1.17 16.29 2.77
N GLN A 163 -0.25 16.34 1.83
CA GLN A 163 -0.49 16.79 0.46
C GLN A 163 -1.41 15.85 -0.33
N MET A 164 -1.29 14.51 -0.16
CA MET A 164 -2.23 13.55 -0.75
C MET A 164 -3.66 13.77 -0.25
N VAL A 165 -3.83 13.96 1.06
CA VAL A 165 -5.13 14.29 1.66
C VAL A 165 -5.69 15.58 1.08
N GLN A 166 -4.85 16.62 0.97
CA GLN A 166 -5.26 17.91 0.41
C GLN A 166 -5.62 17.79 -1.08
N ALA A 167 -4.85 17.02 -1.86
CA ALA A 167 -5.14 16.76 -3.26
C ALA A 167 -6.52 16.13 -3.43
N TYR A 168 -6.84 15.12 -2.64
CA TYR A 168 -8.14 14.47 -2.69
C TYR A 168 -9.29 15.37 -2.24
N LYS A 169 -9.08 16.22 -1.23
CA LYS A 169 -10.09 17.25 -0.88
C LYS A 169 -10.35 18.21 -2.03
N THR A 170 -9.29 18.65 -2.69
CA THR A 170 -9.39 19.56 -3.84
C THR A 170 -10.12 18.90 -5.01
N LEU A 171 -9.77 17.64 -5.34
CA LEU A 171 -10.43 16.87 -6.39
C LEU A 171 -11.91 16.63 -6.06
N PHE A 172 -12.23 16.25 -4.82
CA PHE A 172 -13.61 16.07 -4.39
C PHE A 172 -14.41 17.39 -4.51
N ALA A 173 -13.86 18.51 -4.02
CA ALA A 173 -14.52 19.80 -4.10
C ALA A 173 -14.76 20.25 -5.54
N ALA A 174 -13.82 19.95 -6.45
CA ALA A 174 -13.94 20.34 -7.86
C ALA A 174 -14.91 19.45 -8.66
N THR A 175 -15.03 18.18 -8.30
CA THR A 175 -15.72 17.19 -9.14
C THR A 175 -16.95 16.54 -8.48
N GLY A 176 -17.07 16.61 -7.17
CA GLY A 176 -18.06 15.85 -6.38
C GLY A 176 -17.86 14.34 -6.40
N LYS A 177 -16.80 13.84 -7.07
CA LYS A 177 -16.50 12.41 -7.15
C LYS A 177 -15.79 11.94 -5.90
N GLU A 178 -16.20 10.77 -5.40
CA GLU A 178 -15.48 10.10 -4.29
C GLU A 178 -14.03 9.87 -4.66
N GLN A 179 -13.16 10.06 -3.68
CA GLN A 179 -11.72 9.90 -3.81
C GLN A 179 -11.28 8.64 -3.06
N PRO A 180 -10.13 8.04 -3.44
CA PRO A 180 -9.60 6.88 -2.74
C PRO A 180 -9.44 7.13 -1.24
N LEU A 181 -9.77 6.15 -0.42
CA LEU A 181 -9.49 6.18 1.01
C LEU A 181 -8.00 5.88 1.24
N ILE A 182 -7.37 6.59 2.14
CA ILE A 182 -5.94 6.41 2.44
C ILE A 182 -5.80 5.35 3.54
N LYS A 183 -5.20 4.22 3.19
CA LYS A 183 -4.80 3.13 4.08
C LYS A 183 -3.27 3.13 4.18
N ASN A 184 -2.74 3.91 5.11
CA ASN A 184 -1.30 4.05 5.25
C ASN A 184 -0.64 2.77 5.81
N ALA A 185 0.62 2.54 5.49
CA ALA A 185 1.37 1.33 5.84
C ALA A 185 2.85 1.65 6.10
N GLY A 186 3.66 0.63 6.41
CA GLY A 186 5.11 0.78 6.54
C GLY A 186 5.53 1.49 7.83
N PHE A 187 4.84 1.23 8.92
CA PHE A 187 5.14 1.79 10.24
C PHE A 187 6.22 1.00 10.97
N ARG A 188 7.00 1.71 11.80
CA ARG A 188 8.01 1.15 12.69
C ARG A 188 7.68 1.34 14.17
N SER A 189 6.74 2.24 14.50
CA SER A 189 6.29 2.49 15.86
C SER A 189 4.81 2.83 15.92
N TYR A 190 4.19 2.66 17.09
CA TYR A 190 2.81 3.09 17.34
C TYR A 190 2.64 4.60 17.14
N LYS A 191 3.67 5.41 17.43
CA LYS A 191 3.64 6.86 17.25
C LYS A 191 3.38 7.23 15.78
N GLU A 192 4.00 6.53 14.85
CA GLU A 192 3.77 6.72 13.42
C GLU A 192 2.35 6.34 13.00
N VAL A 193 1.78 5.29 13.60
CA VAL A 193 0.38 4.91 13.36
C VAL A 193 -0.57 6.01 13.83
N LEU A 194 -0.34 6.58 15.02
CA LEU A 194 -1.13 7.70 15.54
C LEU A 194 -0.93 8.97 14.68
N ALA A 195 0.30 9.26 14.27
CA ALA A 195 0.61 10.36 13.37
C ALA A 195 -0.12 10.24 12.02
N SER A 196 -0.18 9.03 11.48
CA SER A 196 -0.94 8.75 10.26
C SER A 196 -2.42 9.12 10.39
N ALA A 197 -3.04 8.82 11.53
CA ALA A 197 -4.42 9.22 11.81
C ALA A 197 -4.58 10.75 11.91
N GLU A 198 -3.63 11.43 12.55
CA GLU A 198 -3.63 12.90 12.66
C GLU A 198 -3.42 13.59 11.30
N LEU A 199 -2.61 13.00 10.43
CA LEU A 199 -2.41 13.45 9.05
C LEU A 199 -3.65 13.28 8.17
N GLY A 200 -4.67 12.56 8.65
CA GLY A 200 -5.94 12.40 7.95
C GLY A 200 -6.08 11.09 7.18
N CYS A 201 -5.26 10.08 7.47
CA CYS A 201 -5.44 8.75 6.91
C CYS A 201 -6.68 8.06 7.52
N HIS A 202 -7.39 7.29 6.71
CA HIS A 202 -8.67 6.67 7.07
C HIS A 202 -8.51 5.33 7.77
N SER A 203 -7.39 4.65 7.51
CA SER A 203 -7.04 3.37 8.11
C SER A 203 -5.52 3.13 8.02
N ALA A 204 -5.06 2.12 8.73
CA ALA A 204 -3.66 1.72 8.77
C ALA A 204 -3.52 0.21 8.54
N THR A 205 -2.45 -0.19 7.86
CA THR A 205 -1.98 -1.57 7.83
C THR A 205 -0.92 -1.71 8.91
N ILE A 206 -1.20 -2.49 9.93
CA ILE A 206 -0.38 -2.61 11.15
C ILE A 206 0.16 -4.04 11.21
N SER A 207 1.47 -4.19 11.44
CA SER A 207 2.10 -5.48 11.64
C SER A 207 1.72 -6.10 12.98
N GLN A 208 1.96 -7.40 13.13
CA GLN A 208 1.70 -8.11 14.38
C GLN A 208 2.51 -7.52 15.54
N ASP A 209 3.80 -7.23 15.33
CA ASP A 209 4.67 -6.66 16.35
C ASP A 209 4.15 -5.32 16.89
N LEU A 210 3.67 -4.44 15.98
CA LEU A 210 3.05 -3.18 16.39
C LEU A 210 1.72 -3.40 17.12
N LEU A 211 0.95 -4.44 16.78
CA LEU A 211 -0.26 -4.77 17.53
C LEU A 211 0.07 -5.22 18.96
N GLU A 212 1.16 -5.98 19.14
CA GLU A 212 1.63 -6.34 20.47
C GLU A 212 2.12 -5.10 21.25
N GLU A 213 2.83 -4.17 20.60
CA GLU A 213 3.22 -2.89 21.20
C GLU A 213 1.98 -2.09 21.68
N PHE A 214 0.93 -1.99 20.84
CA PHE A 214 -0.32 -1.31 21.21
C PHE A 214 -0.98 -1.90 22.45
N LYS A 215 -0.85 -3.21 22.72
CA LYS A 215 -1.41 -3.84 23.92
C LYS A 215 -0.72 -3.41 25.20
N THR A 216 0.51 -2.94 25.13
CA THR A 216 1.28 -2.48 26.30
C THR A 216 1.04 -1.02 26.65
N LEU A 217 0.43 -0.25 25.74
CA LEU A 217 0.22 1.18 25.93
C LEU A 217 -0.87 1.47 26.94
N THR A 218 -0.61 2.49 27.78
CA THR A 218 -1.62 3.04 28.69
C THR A 218 -2.55 4.02 27.97
N PRO A 219 -3.78 4.24 28.45
CA PRO A 219 -4.69 5.22 27.83
C PRO A 219 -4.14 6.65 27.72
N GLY A 220 -3.18 7.03 28.58
CA GLY A 220 -2.54 8.34 28.55
C GLY A 220 -1.52 8.50 27.42
N GLU A 221 -0.96 7.39 26.92
CA GLU A 221 -0.02 7.38 25.78
C GLU A 221 -0.75 7.42 24.45
N ILE A 222 -2.03 7.01 24.44
CA ILE A 222 -2.89 7.07 23.25
C ILE A 222 -3.66 8.38 23.29
N THR A 223 -3.01 9.49 22.95
CA THR A 223 -3.69 10.77 22.76
C THR A 223 -4.55 10.71 21.50
N ARG A 224 -5.86 10.64 21.67
CA ARG A 224 -6.77 10.78 20.53
C ARG A 224 -6.65 12.21 19.99
N PRO A 225 -6.34 12.40 18.70
CA PRO A 225 -6.50 13.71 18.09
C PRO A 225 -7.95 14.20 18.35
N ALA A 226 -8.09 15.41 18.84
CA ALA A 226 -9.41 15.99 19.19
C ALA A 226 -10.42 16.05 18.01
N THR A 227 -9.95 15.79 16.80
CA THR A 227 -10.68 15.91 15.54
C THR A 227 -11.39 14.63 15.08
N LEU A 228 -11.24 13.49 15.78
CA LEU A 228 -11.93 12.24 15.40
C LEU A 228 -13.41 12.18 15.84
N LYS A 229 -14.13 13.30 15.85
CA LYS A 229 -15.57 13.26 15.61
C LYS A 229 -15.77 13.07 14.11
N VAL A 230 -15.69 11.85 13.64
CA VAL A 230 -16.24 11.49 12.32
C VAL A 230 -17.75 11.72 12.43
N ALA A 231 -18.15 12.96 12.15
CA ALA A 231 -19.53 13.21 11.81
C ALA A 231 -19.85 12.28 10.64
N SER A 232 -21.07 11.78 10.57
CA SER A 232 -21.60 10.95 9.50
C SER A 232 -21.66 11.71 8.16
N LEU A 233 -20.51 12.19 7.70
CA LEU A 233 -20.36 12.80 6.39
C LEU A 233 -20.45 11.69 5.35
N LYS A 234 -21.22 11.91 4.29
CA LYS A 234 -21.35 10.97 3.18
C LYS A 234 -19.99 10.65 2.55
N SER A 235 -19.05 11.60 2.57
CA SER A 235 -17.68 11.43 2.12
C SER A 235 -16.71 11.96 3.19
N PRO A 236 -15.57 11.29 3.44
CA PRO A 236 -14.55 11.78 4.37
C PRO A 236 -13.86 13.06 3.88
N TYR A 237 -13.98 13.38 2.59
CA TYR A 237 -13.42 14.58 1.98
C TYR A 237 -14.43 15.74 1.92
N ALA A 238 -15.70 15.50 2.28
CA ALA A 238 -16.71 16.55 2.35
C ALA A 238 -16.58 17.36 3.65
N GLY A 239 -16.86 18.67 3.56
CA GLY A 239 -16.94 19.57 4.69
C GLY A 239 -15.66 20.33 5.01
N ASN A 240 -15.79 21.25 5.98
CA ASN A 240 -14.74 22.20 6.36
C ASN A 240 -13.85 21.71 7.50
N VAL A 241 -13.84 20.42 7.80
CA VAL A 241 -12.94 19.89 8.84
C VAL A 241 -11.50 20.02 8.35
N PRO A 242 -10.62 20.74 9.08
CA PRO A 242 -9.22 20.81 8.70
C PRO A 242 -8.60 19.42 8.81
N ILE A 243 -8.25 18.84 7.68
CA ILE A 243 -7.47 17.61 7.59
C ILE A 243 -6.33 17.94 6.62
N PRO A 244 -5.08 17.84 7.01
CA PRO A 244 -4.58 17.57 8.38
C PRO A 244 -4.96 18.68 9.38
N SER A 245 -4.74 18.41 10.68
CA SER A 245 -5.03 19.37 11.75
C SER A 245 -4.33 20.73 11.51
N LEU A 246 -4.84 21.81 12.11
CA LEU A 246 -4.27 23.17 11.92
C LEU A 246 -2.77 23.25 12.26
N ARG A 247 -2.31 22.48 13.27
CA ARG A 247 -0.88 22.44 13.65
C ARG A 247 0.01 21.86 12.54
N LEU A 248 -0.55 21.09 11.64
CA LEU A 248 0.15 20.42 10.52
C LEU A 248 0.04 21.20 9.21
N GLY A 249 -0.58 22.39 9.23
CA GLY A 249 -0.82 23.20 8.03
C GLY A 249 0.45 23.53 7.24
N GLY A 250 1.58 23.73 7.91
CA GLY A 250 2.88 23.97 7.28
C GLY A 250 3.39 22.83 6.41
N LEU A 251 2.89 21.59 6.61
CA LEU A 251 3.27 20.44 5.77
C LEU A 251 2.73 20.56 4.34
N LEU A 252 1.66 21.30 4.13
CA LEU A 252 1.02 21.44 2.82
C LEU A 252 1.88 22.20 1.82
N THR A 253 2.73 23.11 2.31
CA THR A 253 3.63 23.94 1.49
C THR A 253 5.07 23.46 1.51
N ARG A 254 5.38 22.44 2.31
CA ARG A 254 6.74 21.91 2.40
C ARG A 254 7.21 21.43 1.03
N HIS A 255 8.42 21.78 0.63
CA HIS A 255 9.01 21.53 -0.69
C HIS A 255 8.43 22.30 -1.88
N LEU A 256 7.34 23.07 -1.72
CA LEU A 256 6.91 23.98 -2.78
C LEU A 256 7.96 25.08 -3.03
N ASP A 257 8.55 25.60 -1.95
CA ASP A 257 9.59 26.64 -2.01
C ASP A 257 10.90 26.11 -2.63
N GLU A 258 11.14 24.81 -2.58
CA GLU A 258 12.31 24.17 -3.19
C GLU A 258 12.07 23.75 -4.66
N GLY A 259 10.92 24.12 -5.24
CA GLY A 259 10.53 23.70 -6.59
C GLY A 259 10.19 22.22 -6.71
N ARG A 260 10.14 21.52 -5.58
CA ARG A 260 9.71 20.13 -5.47
C ARG A 260 8.39 20.07 -4.72
N GLY A 261 7.40 19.49 -5.30
CA GLY A 261 6.08 19.35 -4.72
C GLY A 261 5.02 19.48 -5.80
N TRP A 262 3.81 19.10 -5.46
CA TRP A 262 2.68 19.21 -6.37
C TRP A 262 1.99 20.57 -6.21
N SER A 263 1.29 21.01 -7.25
CA SER A 263 0.41 22.16 -7.23
C SER A 263 -0.99 21.77 -7.67
N ALA A 264 -1.96 22.65 -7.48
CA ALA A 264 -3.32 22.43 -7.98
C ALA A 264 -3.38 22.25 -9.51
N LYS A 265 -2.39 22.77 -10.25
CA LYS A 265 -2.28 22.57 -11.71
C LYS A 265 -1.95 21.13 -12.07
N ASP A 266 -1.20 20.44 -11.22
CA ASP A 266 -0.79 19.05 -11.46
C ASP A 266 -1.98 18.08 -11.35
N LEU A 267 -3.06 18.49 -10.65
CA LEU A 267 -4.28 17.71 -10.55
C LEU A 267 -5.05 17.58 -11.88
N ALA A 268 -4.79 18.47 -12.84
CA ALA A 268 -5.43 18.46 -14.16
C ALA A 268 -4.68 17.59 -15.19
N VAL A 269 -3.49 17.10 -14.85
CA VAL A 269 -2.70 16.24 -15.75
C VAL A 269 -3.31 14.86 -15.79
N ASP A 270 -3.55 14.31 -16.98
CA ASP A 270 -3.91 12.90 -17.16
C ASP A 270 -2.66 12.02 -17.01
N LEU A 271 -2.46 11.51 -15.78
CA LEU A 271 -1.31 10.69 -15.43
C LEU A 271 -1.39 9.26 -15.98
N LEU A 272 -2.56 8.84 -16.47
CA LEU A 272 -2.75 7.53 -17.08
C LEU A 272 -2.60 7.55 -18.61
N ALA A 273 -2.44 8.73 -19.19
CA ALA A 273 -2.23 8.89 -20.62
C ALA A 273 -1.06 8.06 -21.13
N ASP A 274 -1.14 7.62 -22.38
CA ASP A 274 -0.11 6.84 -23.08
C ASP A 274 0.33 5.58 -22.31
N GLY A 275 -0.63 4.89 -21.69
CA GLY A 275 -0.33 3.69 -20.89
C GLY A 275 0.37 3.99 -19.57
N GLY A 276 0.26 5.24 -19.07
CA GLY A 276 0.83 5.68 -17.81
C GLY A 276 2.21 6.34 -17.93
N LYS A 277 2.69 6.63 -19.13
CA LYS A 277 3.98 7.34 -19.35
C LYS A 277 4.02 8.70 -18.69
N ALA A 278 2.87 9.38 -18.57
CA ALA A 278 2.78 10.66 -17.88
C ALA A 278 3.09 10.51 -16.38
N LEU A 279 2.64 9.43 -15.74
CA LEU A 279 2.97 9.12 -14.35
C LEU A 279 4.46 8.77 -14.21
N GLU A 280 5.00 7.92 -15.08
CA GLU A 280 6.43 7.56 -15.03
C GLU A 280 7.31 8.81 -15.15
N LYS A 281 6.99 9.72 -16.06
CA LYS A 281 7.70 10.99 -16.19
C LYS A 281 7.57 11.88 -14.95
N ALA A 282 6.41 11.89 -14.31
CA ALA A 282 6.22 12.64 -13.06
C ALA A 282 7.08 12.06 -11.92
N LEU A 283 7.23 10.73 -11.87
CA LEU A 283 8.12 10.06 -10.92
C LEU A 283 9.60 10.34 -11.23
N GLU A 284 10.02 10.29 -12.48
CA GLU A 284 11.40 10.62 -12.89
C GLU A 284 11.82 12.03 -12.46
N ASN A 285 10.88 12.98 -12.43
CA ASN A 285 11.11 14.34 -11.98
C ASN A 285 11.17 14.50 -10.45
N ASP A 286 10.80 13.49 -9.68
CA ASP A 286 10.89 13.43 -8.22
C ASP A 286 11.72 12.20 -7.82
N SER A 287 13.04 12.39 -7.76
CA SER A 287 14.01 11.30 -7.61
C SER A 287 13.83 10.45 -6.34
N GLU A 288 13.30 11.03 -5.27
CA GLU A 288 13.09 10.31 -4.01
C GLU A 288 11.95 9.28 -4.13
N PRO A 289 10.72 9.61 -4.55
CA PRO A 289 9.70 8.61 -4.82
C PRO A 289 10.08 7.61 -5.90
N ALA A 290 10.77 8.02 -6.97
CA ALA A 290 11.24 7.10 -8.00
C ALA A 290 12.14 6.02 -7.42
N ARG A 291 13.12 6.42 -6.59
CA ARG A 291 13.99 5.51 -5.86
C ARG A 291 13.18 4.57 -4.94
N MET A 292 12.25 5.13 -4.15
CA MET A 292 11.46 4.35 -3.19
C MET A 292 10.56 3.32 -3.89
N VAL A 293 9.95 3.65 -5.02
CA VAL A 293 9.16 2.71 -5.85
C VAL A 293 10.04 1.57 -6.34
N LYS A 294 11.21 1.92 -6.89
CA LYS A 294 12.16 0.90 -7.39
C LYS A 294 12.60 -0.05 -6.28
N GLU A 295 13.04 0.49 -5.14
CA GLU A 295 13.50 -0.31 -4.00
C GLU A 295 12.39 -1.21 -3.43
N ALA A 296 11.15 -0.70 -3.37
CA ALA A 296 10.01 -1.49 -2.95
C ALA A 296 9.73 -2.63 -3.93
N LEU A 297 9.78 -2.37 -5.23
CA LEU A 297 9.60 -3.41 -6.26
C LEU A 297 10.72 -4.45 -6.23
N ASP A 298 11.98 -4.03 -6.14
CA ASP A 298 13.12 -4.94 -6.06
C ASP A 298 12.96 -5.89 -4.86
N MET A 299 12.54 -5.37 -3.69
CA MET A 299 12.27 -6.18 -2.51
C MET A 299 11.10 -7.15 -2.71
N PHE A 300 9.99 -6.67 -3.28
CA PHE A 300 8.81 -7.50 -3.49
C PHE A 300 9.08 -8.62 -4.51
N ILE A 301 9.84 -8.33 -5.57
CA ILE A 301 10.27 -9.33 -6.55
C ILE A 301 11.19 -10.36 -5.88
N PHE A 302 12.11 -9.92 -5.02
CA PHE A 302 12.93 -10.83 -4.25
C PHE A 302 12.08 -11.80 -3.40
N CYS A 303 11.07 -11.28 -2.67
CA CYS A 303 10.16 -12.10 -1.88
C CYS A 303 9.35 -13.07 -2.76
N GLU A 304 8.91 -12.64 -3.93
CA GLU A 304 8.23 -13.49 -4.91
C GLU A 304 9.13 -14.65 -5.36
N GLU A 305 10.41 -14.40 -5.64
CA GLU A 305 11.37 -15.45 -6.04
C GLU A 305 11.64 -16.45 -4.90
N GLU A 306 11.74 -15.97 -3.65
CA GLU A 306 11.88 -16.87 -2.50
C GLU A 306 10.62 -17.76 -2.33
N THR A 307 9.44 -17.19 -2.50
CA THR A 307 8.16 -17.94 -2.50
C THR A 307 8.14 -19.00 -3.60
N LYS A 308 8.64 -18.69 -4.80
CA LYS A 308 8.77 -19.65 -5.90
C LYS A 308 9.67 -20.84 -5.53
N LYS A 309 10.78 -20.57 -4.83
CA LYS A 309 11.70 -21.62 -4.38
C LYS A 309 11.03 -22.55 -3.35
N LEU A 310 10.30 -22.00 -2.39
CA LEU A 310 9.57 -22.78 -1.37
C LEU A 310 8.51 -23.68 -1.99
N ILE A 311 7.71 -23.16 -2.92
CA ILE A 311 6.68 -23.94 -3.60
C ILE A 311 7.28 -25.05 -4.46
N LYS A 312 8.37 -24.76 -5.20
CA LYS A 312 9.10 -25.80 -5.96
C LYS A 312 9.68 -26.88 -5.06
N GLY A 313 10.24 -26.49 -3.90
CA GLY A 313 10.75 -27.45 -2.91
C GLY A 313 9.64 -28.35 -2.37
N ALA A 314 8.48 -27.80 -2.03
CA ALA A 314 7.33 -28.58 -1.57
C ALA A 314 6.80 -29.56 -2.63
N ALA A 315 6.78 -29.17 -3.89
CA ALA A 315 6.37 -30.04 -5.00
C ALA A 315 7.37 -31.19 -5.25
N LEU A 316 8.68 -30.93 -5.13
CA LEU A 316 9.72 -31.96 -5.26
C LEU A 316 9.66 -33.00 -4.14
N VAL A 317 9.49 -32.57 -2.89
CA VAL A 317 9.34 -33.48 -1.74
C VAL A 317 8.05 -34.32 -1.86
N ALA A 318 7.04 -33.81 -2.52
CA ALA A 318 5.78 -34.49 -2.73
C ALA A 318 5.80 -35.53 -3.87
N SER A 319 6.80 -35.43 -4.77
CA SER A 319 6.98 -36.35 -5.90
C SER A 319 7.93 -37.54 -5.57
N LEU A 320 8.55 -37.53 -4.39
CA LEU A 320 9.33 -38.60 -3.82
C LEU A 320 8.47 -39.50 -2.94
#